data_e29ed70f9316fc16b1dff3fe4fc2a567
#
_entry.id   e29ed70f9316fc16b1dff3fe4fc2a567
#
_cell.length_a   1.000
_cell.length_b   1.000
_cell.length_c   1.000
_cell.angle_alpha   90.00
_cell.angle_beta   90.00
_cell.angle_gamma   90.00
#
_symmetry.space_group_name_H-M   'P 1'
#
loop_
_entity.id
_entity.type
_entity.pdbx_description
1 polymer ?
#
loop_
_entity_poly.entity_id
_entity_poly.type
_entity_poly.pdbx_seq_one_letter_code
_entity_poly.pdbx_strand_id
1 'polypeptide(L)'
;GDARLAFELASNKQTSFHSFSESSEIDEAGHAHTIVVDALLGTGIDRDVTGDYQLAIERINAMHCPVVAVDIPSGLSADTGKCFGRAVEADLTVTFVGMKQGLLTGEGRDFAGEITFASLEVSEEIYTSDSAPTPFTHRIDINDVSRDLFPRRLSSHKGNHGHVVIIGGEV
;
A
#
# COMPACT_ATOMS: atom_id res chain seq x y z
N GLY A 1 17.74 -18.80 5.51
CA GLY A 1 17.31 -17.46 5.89
C GLY A 1 15.94 -17.51 6.54
N ASP A 2 15.45 -16.38 6.99
CA ASP A 2 14.24 -16.23 7.82
C ASP A 2 12.96 -16.76 7.14
N ALA A 3 12.84 -16.61 5.83
CA ALA A 3 11.71 -17.14 5.07
C ALA A 3 11.60 -18.69 5.18
N ARG A 4 12.74 -19.40 5.20
CA ARG A 4 12.73 -20.85 5.40
C ARG A 4 12.27 -21.23 6.80
N LEU A 5 12.73 -20.52 7.81
CA LEU A 5 12.30 -20.74 9.19
C LEU A 5 10.80 -20.48 9.35
N ALA A 6 10.30 -19.39 8.76
CA ALA A 6 8.88 -19.07 8.77
C ALA A 6 8.04 -20.17 8.09
N PHE A 7 8.50 -20.71 6.96
CA PHE A 7 7.84 -21.82 6.29
C PHE A 7 7.82 -23.10 7.15
N GLU A 8 8.95 -23.46 7.78
CA GLU A 8 9.04 -24.61 8.67
C GLU A 8 8.10 -24.48 9.89
N LEU A 9 8.03 -23.26 10.46
CA LEU A 9 7.10 -22.96 11.58
C LEU A 9 5.64 -23.04 11.15
N ALA A 10 5.28 -22.52 9.99
CA ALA A 10 3.93 -22.58 9.45
C ALA A 10 3.52 -24.02 9.13
N SER A 11 4.42 -24.81 8.53
CA SER A 11 4.20 -26.23 8.22
C SER A 11 3.85 -27.08 9.45
N ASN A 12 4.35 -26.68 10.63
CA ASN A 12 4.06 -27.35 11.88
C ASN A 12 2.71 -26.96 12.50
N LYS A 13 1.98 -25.95 11.95
CA LYS A 13 0.75 -25.38 12.51
C LYS A 13 -0.52 -25.76 11.75
N GLN A 14 -0.59 -26.92 11.14
CA GLN A 14 -1.76 -27.37 10.35
C GLN A 14 -2.10 -26.46 9.16
N THR A 15 -1.15 -25.72 8.66
CA THR A 15 -1.30 -24.89 7.45
C THR A 15 -1.14 -25.80 6.23
N SER A 16 -2.10 -25.77 5.31
CA SER A 16 -1.99 -26.47 4.03
C SER A 16 -1.15 -25.63 3.07
N PHE A 17 -0.20 -26.28 2.39
CA PHE A 17 0.61 -25.68 1.35
C PHE A 17 0.31 -26.34 0.02
N HIS A 18 -0.01 -25.54 -0.97
CA HIS A 18 -0.32 -26.00 -2.32
C HIS A 18 0.61 -25.29 -3.31
N SER A 19 1.03 -26.00 -4.35
CA SER A 19 1.71 -25.37 -5.48
C SER A 19 0.72 -24.55 -6.28
N PHE A 20 1.08 -23.34 -6.69
CA PHE A 20 0.22 -22.49 -7.51
C PHE A 20 -0.21 -23.19 -8.81
N SER A 21 0.67 -23.99 -9.43
CA SER A 21 0.37 -24.74 -10.65
C SER A 21 -0.65 -25.88 -10.46
N GLU A 22 -0.79 -26.38 -9.22
CA GLU A 22 -1.67 -27.50 -8.87
C GLU A 22 -3.02 -27.03 -8.27
N SER A 23 -3.14 -25.75 -7.96
CA SER A 23 -4.29 -25.20 -7.24
C SER A 23 -5.46 -24.85 -8.16
N SER A 24 -6.12 -25.85 -8.74
CA SER A 24 -7.50 -25.67 -9.28
C SER A 24 -8.51 -25.31 -8.19
N GLU A 25 -8.20 -25.63 -6.93
CA GLU A 25 -9.06 -25.41 -5.76
C GLU A 25 -9.19 -23.92 -5.37
N ILE A 26 -8.25 -23.06 -5.80
CA ILE A 26 -8.32 -21.60 -5.54
C ILE A 26 -9.52 -20.98 -6.28
N ASP A 27 -9.90 -21.52 -7.44
CA ASP A 27 -10.99 -21.01 -8.25
C ASP A 27 -12.38 -21.26 -7.64
N GLU A 28 -12.48 -22.20 -6.70
CA GLU A 28 -13.72 -22.51 -5.96
C GLU A 28 -13.87 -21.68 -4.65
N ALA A 29 -12.87 -20.89 -4.29
CA ALA A 29 -12.81 -20.13 -3.03
C ALA A 29 -13.73 -18.90 -2.99
N GLY A 30 -14.62 -18.72 -3.93
CA GLY A 30 -15.68 -17.69 -3.94
C GLY A 30 -16.73 -17.89 -2.82
N HIS A 31 -16.31 -18.25 -1.62
CA HIS A 31 -17.19 -18.52 -0.50
C HIS A 31 -17.28 -17.31 0.44
N ALA A 32 -18.46 -17.09 0.98
CA ALA A 32 -18.84 -15.98 1.86
C ALA A 32 -17.96 -15.77 3.13
N HIS A 33 -16.92 -16.58 3.32
CA HIS A 33 -16.01 -16.55 4.48
C HIS A 33 -14.53 -16.64 4.10
N THR A 34 -14.19 -16.35 2.84
CA THR A 34 -12.81 -16.38 2.35
C THR A 34 -12.23 -14.97 2.34
N ILE A 35 -11.00 -14.84 2.79
CA ILE A 35 -10.16 -13.64 2.65
C ILE A 35 -8.88 -14.08 1.95
N VAL A 36 -8.48 -13.34 0.93
CA VAL A 36 -7.18 -13.50 0.28
C VAL A 36 -6.16 -12.62 0.98
N VAL A 37 -4.99 -13.17 1.26
CA VAL A 37 -3.84 -12.40 1.75
C VAL A 37 -2.78 -12.39 0.67
N ASP A 38 -2.56 -11.24 0.08
CA ASP A 38 -1.52 -11.00 -0.92
C ASP A 38 -0.17 -10.75 -0.24
N ALA A 39 0.74 -11.68 -0.40
CA ALA A 39 2.13 -11.59 0.05
C ALA A 39 3.09 -12.15 -1.01
N LEU A 40 2.75 -11.99 -2.31
CA LEU A 40 3.51 -12.55 -3.42
C LEU A 40 4.80 -11.78 -3.71
N LEU A 41 4.69 -10.45 -3.82
CA LEU A 41 5.79 -9.55 -4.17
C LEU A 41 5.80 -8.34 -3.23
N GLY A 42 6.98 -7.95 -2.77
CA GLY A 42 7.16 -6.79 -1.89
C GLY A 42 7.69 -5.56 -2.63
N THR A 43 8.36 -4.67 -1.88
CA THR A 43 8.83 -3.35 -2.33
C THR A 43 9.95 -3.37 -3.38
N GLY A 44 10.56 -4.52 -3.64
CA GLY A 44 11.73 -4.66 -4.52
C GLY A 44 11.43 -4.84 -6.01
N ILE A 45 10.22 -4.50 -6.45
CA ILE A 45 9.83 -4.66 -7.87
C ILE A 45 10.39 -3.50 -8.69
N ASP A 46 11.08 -3.82 -9.78
CA ASP A 46 11.71 -2.87 -10.71
C ASP A 46 11.33 -3.08 -12.18
N ARG A 47 10.52 -4.10 -12.48
CA ARG A 47 10.12 -4.49 -13.82
C ARG A 47 8.74 -5.09 -13.85
N ASP A 48 8.16 -5.20 -15.05
CA ASP A 48 6.84 -5.77 -15.24
C ASP A 48 6.74 -7.20 -14.72
N VAL A 49 5.66 -7.46 -14.02
CA VAL A 49 5.33 -8.78 -13.48
C VAL A 49 4.87 -9.68 -14.62
N THR A 50 5.46 -10.86 -14.71
CA THR A 50 5.19 -11.83 -15.79
C THR A 50 5.12 -13.26 -15.24
N GLY A 51 4.65 -14.19 -16.07
CA GLY A 51 4.61 -15.63 -15.74
C GLY A 51 3.64 -15.95 -14.61
N ASP A 52 4.04 -16.85 -13.72
CA ASP A 52 3.17 -17.36 -12.66
C ASP A 52 2.69 -16.26 -11.68
N TYR A 53 3.51 -15.26 -11.43
CA TYR A 53 3.11 -14.12 -10.59
C TYR A 53 2.02 -13.28 -11.25
N GLN A 54 2.12 -13.04 -12.55
CA GLN A 54 1.06 -12.35 -13.29
C GLN A 54 -0.24 -13.14 -13.24
N LEU A 55 -0.18 -14.44 -13.49
CA LEU A 55 -1.35 -15.33 -13.44
C LEU A 55 -1.96 -15.37 -12.04
N ALA A 56 -1.12 -15.36 -10.98
CA ALA A 56 -1.60 -15.33 -9.61
C ALA A 56 -2.35 -14.02 -9.30
N ILE A 57 -1.80 -12.87 -9.71
CA ILE A 57 -2.44 -11.56 -9.55
C ILE A 57 -3.78 -11.53 -10.31
N GLU A 58 -3.80 -11.98 -11.55
CA GLU A 58 -5.03 -12.02 -12.35
C GLU A 58 -6.11 -12.90 -11.71
N ARG A 59 -5.72 -14.03 -11.12
CA ARG A 59 -6.66 -14.89 -10.36
C ARG A 59 -7.17 -14.21 -9.09
N ILE A 60 -6.29 -13.58 -8.32
CA ILE A 60 -6.69 -12.84 -7.10
C ILE A 60 -7.71 -11.77 -7.46
N ASN A 61 -7.44 -10.97 -8.48
CA ASN A 61 -8.35 -9.89 -8.90
C ASN A 61 -9.69 -10.42 -9.46
N ALA A 62 -9.71 -11.65 -9.98
CA ALA A 62 -10.94 -12.30 -10.43
C ALA A 62 -11.78 -12.91 -9.30
N MET A 63 -11.23 -13.03 -8.10
CA MET A 63 -11.95 -13.53 -6.94
C MET A 63 -12.89 -12.45 -6.40
N HIS A 64 -14.12 -12.84 -6.06
CA HIS A 64 -15.11 -11.95 -5.44
C HIS A 64 -15.07 -12.06 -3.91
N CYS A 65 -13.89 -11.93 -3.33
CA CYS A 65 -13.67 -11.99 -1.89
C CYS A 65 -12.72 -10.87 -1.45
N PRO A 66 -12.77 -10.44 -0.18
CA PRO A 66 -11.86 -9.40 0.33
C PRO A 66 -10.40 -9.77 0.17
N VAL A 67 -9.58 -8.81 -0.26
CA VAL A 67 -8.14 -8.95 -0.46
C VAL A 67 -7.39 -8.04 0.50
N VAL A 68 -6.48 -8.61 1.28
CA VAL A 68 -5.57 -7.89 2.18
C VAL A 68 -4.16 -7.97 1.65
N ALA A 69 -3.58 -6.85 1.26
CA ALA A 69 -2.18 -6.78 0.82
C ALA A 69 -1.24 -6.57 2.01
N VAL A 70 -0.17 -7.35 2.02
CA VAL A 70 0.90 -7.28 3.02
C VAL A 70 1.98 -6.31 2.53
N ASP A 71 2.12 -5.21 3.24
CA ASP A 71 3.08 -4.12 3.01
C ASP A 71 2.77 -3.24 1.79
N ILE A 72 2.55 -3.83 0.64
CA ILE A 72 2.17 -3.17 -0.62
C ILE A 72 1.48 -4.19 -1.54
N PRO A 73 0.47 -3.80 -2.31
CA PRO A 73 -0.11 -4.68 -3.31
C PRO A 73 0.94 -5.20 -4.30
N SER A 74 0.95 -6.51 -4.52
CA SER A 74 1.91 -7.14 -5.44
C SER A 74 1.74 -6.58 -6.85
N GLY A 75 2.86 -6.16 -7.46
CA GLY A 75 2.88 -5.52 -8.77
C GLY A 75 2.92 -3.98 -8.74
N LEU A 76 2.79 -3.36 -7.55
CA LEU A 76 2.83 -1.90 -7.39
C LEU A 76 4.22 -1.44 -6.93
N SER A 77 4.74 -0.37 -7.53
CA SER A 77 6.00 0.26 -7.10
C SER A 77 5.83 0.99 -5.76
N ALA A 78 6.66 0.65 -4.77
CA ALA A 78 6.67 1.29 -3.47
C ALA A 78 7.06 2.77 -3.51
N ASP A 79 7.88 3.17 -4.47
CA ASP A 79 8.43 4.52 -4.58
C ASP A 79 7.55 5.44 -5.43
N THR A 80 6.97 4.93 -6.52
CA THR A 80 6.31 5.77 -7.52
C THR A 80 4.81 5.54 -7.63
N GLY A 81 4.31 4.41 -7.12
CA GLY A 81 2.92 3.98 -7.32
C GLY A 81 2.61 3.55 -8.75
N LYS A 82 3.65 3.29 -9.55
CA LYS A 82 3.46 2.73 -10.90
C LYS A 82 3.05 1.26 -10.81
N CYS A 83 2.04 0.87 -11.57
CA CYS A 83 1.73 -0.53 -11.80
C CYS A 83 2.72 -1.14 -12.81
N PHE A 84 3.39 -2.21 -12.43
CA PHE A 84 4.31 -2.96 -13.29
C PHE A 84 3.57 -4.10 -14.03
N GLY A 85 2.83 -3.73 -15.06
CA GLY A 85 2.05 -4.63 -15.90
C GLY A 85 0.72 -5.02 -15.27
N ARG A 86 0.73 -5.65 -14.10
CA ARG A 86 -0.44 -6.02 -13.31
C ARG A 86 -0.16 -5.83 -11.82
N ALA A 87 -1.15 -5.38 -11.07
CA ALA A 87 -1.09 -5.29 -9.62
C ALA A 87 -2.35 -5.88 -8.97
N VAL A 88 -2.21 -6.33 -7.74
CA VAL A 88 -3.34 -6.80 -6.93
C VAL A 88 -4.21 -5.60 -6.56
N GLU A 89 -5.52 -5.73 -6.74
CA GLU A 89 -6.54 -4.79 -6.30
C GLU A 89 -6.96 -5.16 -4.86
N ALA A 90 -6.33 -4.52 -3.88
CA ALA A 90 -6.60 -4.81 -2.47
C ALA A 90 -7.75 -3.97 -1.93
N ASP A 91 -8.55 -4.56 -1.02
CA ASP A 91 -9.53 -3.81 -0.21
C ASP A 91 -8.84 -3.13 0.99
N LEU A 92 -7.78 -3.75 1.50
CA LEU A 92 -6.98 -3.25 2.61
C LEU A 92 -5.50 -3.51 2.36
N THR A 93 -4.67 -2.50 2.56
CA THR A 93 -3.21 -2.67 2.62
C THR A 93 -2.71 -2.39 4.03
N VAL A 94 -2.05 -3.38 4.64
CA VAL A 94 -1.36 -3.20 5.92
C VAL A 94 0.12 -2.98 5.64
N THR A 95 0.58 -1.72 5.75
CA THR A 95 1.98 -1.35 5.48
C THR A 95 2.78 -1.24 6.77
N PHE A 96 4.05 -1.62 6.73
CA PHE A 96 4.88 -1.82 7.91
C PHE A 96 6.06 -0.87 7.95
N VAL A 97 6.50 -0.51 9.18
CA VAL A 97 7.73 0.23 9.51
C VAL A 97 7.77 1.63 8.88
N GLY A 98 7.51 1.78 7.59
CA GLY A 98 7.47 3.07 6.89
C GLY A 98 6.34 3.11 5.87
N MET A 99 5.63 4.24 5.81
CA MET A 99 4.62 4.47 4.78
C MET A 99 5.29 4.53 3.40
N LYS A 100 4.88 3.66 2.49
CA LYS A 100 5.39 3.65 1.12
C LYS A 100 4.74 4.79 0.34
N GLN A 101 5.56 5.65 -0.27
CA GLN A 101 5.09 6.76 -1.08
C GLN A 101 4.17 6.27 -2.21
N GLY A 102 4.50 5.15 -2.83
CA GLY A 102 3.75 4.55 -3.93
C GLY A 102 2.31 4.19 -3.60
N LEU A 103 1.97 3.96 -2.33
CA LEU A 103 0.58 3.74 -1.91
C LEU A 103 -0.31 4.98 -2.07
N LEU A 104 0.30 6.18 -2.09
CA LEU A 104 -0.40 7.47 -2.08
C LEU A 104 -0.20 8.27 -3.36
N THR A 105 0.65 7.78 -4.27
CA THR A 105 1.03 8.46 -5.52
C THR A 105 0.78 7.57 -6.73
N GLY A 106 0.83 8.15 -7.92
CA GLY A 106 0.61 7.42 -9.17
C GLY A 106 -0.73 6.67 -9.18
N GLU A 107 -0.69 5.42 -9.59
CA GLU A 107 -1.83 4.51 -9.62
C GLU A 107 -2.08 3.82 -8.25
N GLY A 108 -1.21 4.06 -7.25
CA GLY A 108 -1.24 3.35 -5.97
C GLY A 108 -2.58 3.41 -5.25
N ARG A 109 -3.30 4.53 -5.39
CA ARG A 109 -4.62 4.69 -4.76
C ARG A 109 -5.72 3.82 -5.39
N ASP A 110 -5.53 3.38 -6.61
CA ASP A 110 -6.48 2.52 -7.31
C ASP A 110 -6.33 1.05 -6.85
N PHE A 111 -5.13 0.68 -6.35
CA PHE A 111 -4.79 -0.69 -5.97
C PHE A 111 -4.73 -0.92 -4.46
N ALA A 112 -4.46 0.11 -3.65
CA ALA A 112 -4.14 -0.08 -2.24
C ALA A 112 -5.37 -0.26 -1.32
N GLY A 113 -6.56 0.12 -1.75
CA GLY A 113 -7.75 0.14 -0.89
C GLY A 113 -7.58 1.04 0.33
N GLU A 114 -8.10 0.61 1.48
CA GLU A 114 -7.85 1.26 2.77
C GLU A 114 -6.41 0.96 3.21
N ILE A 115 -5.69 1.99 3.70
CA ILE A 115 -4.30 1.84 4.12
C ILE A 115 -4.20 1.94 5.64
N THR A 116 -3.69 0.87 6.26
CA THR A 116 -3.40 0.81 7.69
C THR A 116 -1.89 0.68 7.91
N PHE A 117 -1.35 1.48 8.83
CA PHE A 117 0.06 1.43 9.20
C PHE A 117 0.25 0.61 10.48
N ALA A 118 1.25 -0.28 10.49
CA ALA A 118 1.68 -1.04 11.66
C ALA A 118 3.19 -0.91 11.88
N SER A 119 3.59 -0.46 13.05
CA SER A 119 5.02 -0.26 13.38
C SER A 119 5.79 -1.56 13.60
N LEU A 120 5.12 -2.70 13.76
CA LEU A 120 5.70 -4.00 14.16
C LEU A 120 6.55 -3.92 15.43
N GLU A 121 6.14 -3.09 16.39
CA GLU A 121 6.87 -2.86 17.67
C GLU A 121 8.29 -2.29 17.48
N VAL A 122 8.58 -1.75 16.30
CA VAL A 122 9.85 -1.07 16.07
C VAL A 122 9.88 0.20 16.90
N SER A 123 11.01 0.44 17.61
CA SER A 123 11.17 1.60 18.48
C SER A 123 11.01 2.91 17.71
N GLU A 124 10.30 3.88 18.29
CA GLU A 124 10.16 5.23 17.74
C GLU A 124 11.51 5.94 17.54
N GLU A 125 12.55 5.51 18.21
CA GLU A 125 13.91 6.03 18.06
C GLU A 125 14.45 5.91 16.64
N ILE A 126 14.02 4.91 15.88
CA ILE A 126 14.43 4.77 14.47
C ILE A 126 13.94 5.93 13.59
N TYR A 127 12.87 6.62 14.01
CA TYR A 127 12.29 7.76 13.25
C TYR A 127 12.72 9.11 13.80
N THR A 128 13.21 9.17 15.06
CA THR A 128 13.45 10.44 15.78
C THR A 128 14.91 10.66 16.16
N SER A 129 15.77 9.64 16.09
CA SER A 129 17.19 9.76 16.43
C SER A 129 17.94 10.62 15.39
N ASP A 130 19.10 11.17 15.76
CA ASP A 130 19.99 11.93 14.88
C ASP A 130 20.45 11.11 13.64
N SER A 131 20.40 9.78 13.75
CA SER A 131 20.72 8.84 12.67
C SER A 131 19.49 8.36 11.91
N ALA A 132 18.30 8.88 12.22
CA ALA A 132 17.07 8.51 11.52
C ALA A 132 17.16 8.87 10.04
N PRO A 133 16.68 8.00 9.14
CA PRO A 133 16.64 8.34 7.73
C PRO A 133 15.71 9.52 7.51
N THR A 134 16.17 10.51 6.74
CA THR A 134 15.33 11.65 6.37
C THR A 134 14.22 11.18 5.44
N PRO A 135 12.95 11.41 5.76
CA PRO A 135 11.86 11.07 4.86
C PRO A 135 12.02 11.80 3.52
N PHE A 136 11.85 11.08 2.43
CA PHE A 136 11.94 11.66 1.08
C PHE A 136 10.73 12.55 0.76
N THR A 137 9.56 12.19 1.32
CA THR A 137 8.31 12.92 1.14
C THR A 137 7.55 13.02 2.46
N HIS A 138 6.69 14.01 2.57
CA HIS A 138 5.78 14.18 3.70
C HIS A 138 4.33 14.19 3.21
N ARG A 139 3.48 13.45 3.89
CA ARG A 139 2.03 13.56 3.69
C ARG A 139 1.55 14.83 4.40
N ILE A 140 0.96 15.72 3.64
CA ILE A 140 0.32 16.93 4.19
C ILE A 140 -1.06 16.55 4.70
N ASP A 141 -1.37 16.88 5.95
CA ASP A 141 -2.70 16.73 6.52
C ASP A 141 -3.34 18.10 6.86
N ILE A 142 -4.59 18.07 7.30
CA ILE A 142 -5.33 19.29 7.63
C ILE A 142 -4.67 20.06 8.79
N ASN A 143 -3.97 19.39 9.69
CA ASN A 143 -3.31 20.03 10.82
C ASN A 143 -2.10 20.85 10.37
N ASP A 144 -1.41 20.40 9.33
CA ASP A 144 -0.29 21.12 8.74
C ASP A 144 -0.77 22.45 8.11
N VAL A 145 -1.92 22.40 7.45
CA VAL A 145 -2.52 23.58 6.79
C VAL A 145 -3.24 24.49 7.79
N SER A 146 -3.88 23.92 8.81
CA SER A 146 -4.68 24.68 9.77
C SER A 146 -3.88 25.69 10.60
N ARG A 147 -2.57 25.46 10.75
CA ARG A 147 -1.66 26.40 11.44
C ARG A 147 -1.54 27.73 10.72
N ASP A 148 -1.72 27.74 9.41
CA ASP A 148 -1.64 28.93 8.55
C ASP A 148 -3.02 29.55 8.27
N LEU A 149 -4.09 28.90 8.72
CA LEU A 149 -5.46 29.39 8.58
C LEU A 149 -5.87 30.17 9.82
N PHE A 150 -5.56 31.46 9.83
CA PHE A 150 -6.01 32.36 10.92
C PHE A 150 -7.50 32.66 10.83
N PRO A 151 -8.21 32.75 11.99
CA PRO A 151 -9.60 33.18 12.03
C PRO A 151 -9.76 34.56 11.38
N ARG A 152 -10.65 34.67 10.42
CA ARG A 152 -10.93 35.94 9.74
C ARG A 152 -11.82 36.83 10.63
N ARG A 153 -11.51 38.11 10.66
CA ARG A 153 -12.45 39.10 11.31
C ARG A 153 -13.72 39.19 10.49
N LEU A 154 -14.87 39.27 11.16
CA LEU A 154 -16.17 39.36 10.51
C LEU A 154 -16.28 40.58 9.57
N SER A 155 -15.54 41.66 9.85
CA SER A 155 -15.49 42.89 9.06
C SER A 155 -14.46 42.84 7.93
N SER A 156 -13.77 41.71 7.73
CA SER A 156 -12.74 41.60 6.67
C SER A 156 -13.37 41.44 5.30
N HIS A 157 -12.74 41.98 4.28
CA HIS A 157 -13.14 41.83 2.88
C HIS A 157 -12.02 41.16 2.05
N LYS A 158 -12.34 40.77 0.82
CA LYS A 158 -11.41 40.00 -0.07
C LYS A 158 -10.04 40.65 -0.24
N GLY A 159 -9.96 41.97 -0.24
CA GLY A 159 -8.69 42.70 -0.38
C GLY A 159 -7.73 42.61 0.82
N ASN A 160 -8.23 42.17 2.00
CA ASN A 160 -7.41 42.01 3.20
C ASN A 160 -6.68 40.65 3.26
N HIS A 161 -6.96 39.72 2.33
CA HIS A 161 -6.49 38.35 2.40
C HIS A 161 -5.60 37.95 1.21
N GLY A 162 -5.16 38.92 0.43
CA GLY A 162 -4.28 38.68 -0.71
C GLY A 162 -5.00 38.08 -1.91
N HIS A 163 -4.21 37.56 -2.83
CA HIS A 163 -4.68 36.92 -4.07
C HIS A 163 -4.15 35.51 -4.14
N VAL A 164 -4.99 34.57 -4.55
CA VAL A 164 -4.60 33.22 -4.88
C VAL A 164 -4.53 33.12 -6.40
N VAL A 165 -3.37 32.70 -6.89
CA VAL A 165 -3.17 32.36 -8.30
C VAL A 165 -3.01 30.84 -8.37
N ILE A 166 -3.86 30.19 -9.15
CA ILE A 166 -3.78 28.77 -9.40
C ILE A 166 -3.25 28.61 -10.82
N ILE A 167 -2.09 27.95 -10.94
CA ILE A 167 -1.49 27.60 -12.22
C ILE A 167 -1.53 26.07 -12.28
N GLY A 168 -2.34 25.52 -13.14
CA GLY A 168 -2.52 24.09 -13.32
C GLY A 168 -3.43 23.83 -14.50
N GLY A 169 -3.47 22.60 -14.90
CA GLY A 169 -4.25 22.09 -16.00
C GLY A 169 -3.40 21.20 -16.88
N GLU A 170 -4.03 20.17 -17.41
CA GLU A 170 -3.45 19.30 -18.43
C GLU A 170 -3.71 19.94 -19.81
N VAL A 171 -2.73 19.86 -20.69
CA VAL A 171 -2.82 20.27 -22.10
C VAL A 171 -3.11 19.07 -22.96
#